data_dec4ed7a551172f7614a8b26fa2ddc6b
#
_entry.id   dec4ed7a551172f7614a8b26fa2ddc6b
#
_cell.length_a   1.000
_cell.length_b   1.000
_cell.length_c   1.000
_cell.angle_alpha   90.00
_cell.angle_beta   90.00
_cell.angle_gamma   90.00
#
_symmetry.space_group_name_H-M   'P 1'
#
loop_
_entity.id
_entity.type
_entity.pdbx_description
1 polymer ?
#
loop_
_entity_poly.entity_id
_entity_poly.type
_entity_poly.pdbx_seq_one_letter_code
_entity_poly.pdbx_strand_id
1 'polypeptide(L)'
;KGSTASILAKILQENGQQVGLYTSPHLVRFNERIRINGCPISDQEIIDFIQQHQKTIMDSSITFFEATTALAFTYFERNNVDVAIIETGLGGRLDSTNVIRPIQTIITEIDYDHTHILGESIELIASEKCGIFKKNTPALTSNSNKEVLSVIKYCAHEKQSPLTLIDKNKSMIIKHTPQSISFLYNETKLVLPQAGSYQKNNAILAIETCKAHFPKINMLEIQSSLKKWIWPGRMQIMAENIFYDVAHNANAIEKLSQDLYSIYNKKPIGLLILKNDKLTDKLLTLLYNEFEELIISTIDSKDILQKDDILDNNQLQQFKFVDNITEALLEIQSIDYNGPKVIFGSHYIAKELYKFFDFSFDNGTI
;
A
#
# COMPACT_ATOMS: atom_id res chain seq x y z
N LYS A 1 1.46 -2.99 3.47
CA LYS A 1 1.98 -2.22 4.63
C LYS A 1 1.11 -0.97 4.86
N GLY A 2 1.14 0.01 3.96
CA GLY A 2 0.39 1.27 4.09
C GLY A 2 -1.09 1.10 4.42
N SER A 3 -1.79 0.18 3.77
CA SER A 3 -3.21 -0.10 4.08
C SER A 3 -3.42 -0.58 5.51
N THR A 4 -2.58 -1.49 6.02
CA THR A 4 -2.67 -1.95 7.43
C THR A 4 -2.42 -0.78 8.40
N ALA A 5 -1.39 0.03 8.11
CA ALA A 5 -1.04 1.19 8.91
C ALA A 5 -2.18 2.23 8.93
N SER A 6 -2.77 2.55 7.76
CA SER A 6 -3.85 3.51 7.65
C SER A 6 -5.17 3.01 8.28
N ILE A 7 -5.49 1.72 8.18
CA ILE A 7 -6.66 1.13 8.88
C ILE A 7 -6.49 1.25 10.39
N LEU A 8 -5.31 0.90 10.92
CA LEU A 8 -5.05 1.03 12.35
C LEU A 8 -5.13 2.49 12.80
N ALA A 9 -4.53 3.41 12.02
CA ALA A 9 -4.61 4.84 12.28
C ALA A 9 -6.07 5.32 12.34
N LYS A 10 -6.90 4.92 11.38
CA LYS A 10 -8.32 5.28 11.34
C LYS A 10 -9.07 4.76 12.55
N ILE A 11 -8.87 3.51 12.95
CA ILE A 11 -9.51 2.95 14.14
C ILE A 11 -9.14 3.77 15.39
N LEU A 12 -7.86 4.04 15.60
CA LEU A 12 -7.40 4.75 16.80
C LEU A 12 -7.84 6.21 16.82
N GLN A 13 -7.75 6.91 15.69
CA GLN A 13 -8.20 8.30 15.54
C GLN A 13 -9.69 8.47 15.82
N GLU A 14 -10.55 7.62 15.24
CA GLU A 14 -12.01 7.67 15.47
C GLU A 14 -12.39 7.37 16.93
N ASN A 15 -11.47 6.79 17.69
CA ASN A 15 -11.65 6.47 19.09
C ASN A 15 -10.82 7.38 20.03
N GLY A 16 -10.50 8.58 19.56
CA GLY A 16 -10.02 9.69 20.40
C GLY A 16 -8.51 9.71 20.64
N GLN A 17 -7.71 8.87 19.95
CA GLN A 17 -6.25 8.95 20.04
C GLN A 17 -5.72 10.03 19.09
N GLN A 18 -4.69 10.76 19.50
CA GLN A 18 -3.90 11.59 18.60
C GLN A 18 -2.86 10.73 17.88
N VAL A 19 -3.11 10.43 16.61
CA VAL A 19 -2.36 9.43 15.85
C VAL A 19 -1.42 10.07 14.86
N GLY A 20 -0.11 9.79 14.97
CA GLY A 20 0.88 10.02 13.93
C GLY A 20 0.93 8.84 12.97
N LEU A 21 0.86 9.10 11.67
CA LEU A 21 0.99 8.09 10.62
C LEU A 21 2.11 8.44 9.66
N TYR A 22 3.11 7.58 9.55
CA TYR A 22 4.20 7.67 8.58
C TYR A 22 4.09 6.56 7.54
N THR A 23 3.97 6.92 6.26
CA THR A 23 3.80 5.99 5.13
C THR A 23 4.65 6.37 3.93
N SER A 24 4.93 5.41 3.05
CA SER A 24 5.68 5.64 1.81
C SER A 24 5.34 4.61 0.72
N PRO A 25 5.47 5.00 -0.57
CA PRO A 25 5.66 6.36 -1.08
C PRO A 25 4.39 7.22 -0.96
N HIS A 26 4.47 8.52 -1.31
CA HIS A 26 3.29 9.35 -1.53
C HIS A 26 2.71 9.12 -2.94
N LEU A 27 1.48 9.53 -3.16
CA LEU A 27 0.85 9.49 -4.48
C LEU A 27 1.05 10.80 -5.26
N VAL A 28 0.76 11.93 -4.65
CA VAL A 28 0.82 13.25 -5.32
C VAL A 28 1.77 14.20 -4.61
N ARG A 29 1.65 14.37 -3.29
CA ARG A 29 2.41 15.34 -2.51
C ARG A 29 3.25 14.68 -1.44
N PHE A 30 4.47 15.18 -1.25
CA PHE A 30 5.38 14.71 -0.20
C PHE A 30 4.73 14.68 1.20
N ASN A 31 3.91 15.69 1.51
CA ASN A 31 3.20 15.88 2.78
C ASN A 31 2.37 14.65 3.20
N GLU A 32 1.88 13.87 2.23
CA GLU A 32 1.09 12.66 2.47
C GLU A 32 1.82 11.62 3.31
N ARG A 33 3.16 11.66 3.28
CA ARG A 33 3.99 10.68 4.00
C ARG A 33 3.88 10.81 5.51
N ILE A 34 3.54 12.00 6.01
CA ILE A 34 3.53 12.32 7.44
C ILE A 34 2.20 12.98 7.78
N ARG A 35 1.39 12.32 8.59
CA ARG A 35 0.06 12.79 8.94
C ARG A 35 -0.16 12.73 10.44
N ILE A 36 -0.92 13.67 10.97
CA ILE A 36 -1.50 13.60 12.32
C ILE A 36 -3.01 13.67 12.19
N ASN A 37 -3.71 12.67 12.70
CA ASN A 37 -5.17 12.54 12.60
C ASN A 37 -5.70 12.75 11.17
N GLY A 38 -5.03 12.12 10.20
CA GLY A 38 -5.37 12.21 8.78
C GLY A 38 -4.89 13.47 8.07
N CYS A 39 -4.54 14.55 8.79
CA CYS A 39 -4.05 15.80 8.21
C CYS A 39 -2.57 15.69 7.82
N PRO A 40 -2.20 15.94 6.56
CA PRO A 40 -0.80 15.96 6.14
C PRO A 40 -0.01 17.07 6.83
N ILE A 41 1.29 16.84 7.04
CA ILE A 41 2.23 17.87 7.51
C ILE A 41 2.23 19.08 6.57
N SER A 42 2.31 20.30 7.11
CA SER A 42 2.33 21.51 6.31
C SER A 42 3.68 21.72 5.60
N ASP A 43 3.68 22.48 4.50
CA ASP A 43 4.92 22.86 3.81
C ASP A 43 5.83 23.68 4.74
N GLN A 44 5.26 24.50 5.62
CA GLN A 44 6.04 25.31 6.57
C GLN A 44 6.82 24.43 7.55
N GLU A 45 6.20 23.39 8.13
CA GLU A 45 6.87 22.46 9.03
C GLU A 45 8.04 21.71 8.34
N ILE A 46 7.87 21.38 7.07
CA ILE A 46 8.93 20.76 6.25
C ILE A 46 10.08 21.74 6.05
N ILE A 47 9.77 22.99 5.67
CA ILE A 47 10.77 24.06 5.46
C ILE A 47 11.53 24.36 6.75
N ASP A 48 10.83 24.50 7.87
CA ASP A 48 11.44 24.78 9.17
C ASP A 48 12.40 23.65 9.60
N PHE A 49 12.00 22.39 9.41
CA PHE A 49 12.87 21.24 9.69
C PHE A 49 14.12 21.25 8.81
N ILE A 50 13.97 21.47 7.49
CA ILE A 50 15.11 21.52 6.58
C ILE A 50 16.05 22.66 6.94
N GLN A 51 15.53 23.88 7.21
CA GLN A 51 16.34 25.03 7.61
C GLN A 51 17.13 24.75 8.90
N GLN A 52 16.48 24.13 9.90
CA GLN A 52 17.10 23.78 11.18
C GLN A 52 18.21 22.74 11.03
N HIS A 53 18.04 21.76 10.14
CA HIS A 53 18.91 20.59 10.04
C HIS A 53 19.76 20.53 8.77
N GLN A 54 19.69 21.57 7.89
CA GLN A 54 20.35 21.57 6.58
C GLN A 54 21.84 21.23 6.67
N LYS A 55 22.54 21.83 7.61
CA LYS A 55 23.98 21.57 7.80
C LYS A 55 24.25 20.10 8.13
N THR A 56 23.52 19.54 9.08
CA THR A 56 23.67 18.13 9.48
C THR A 56 23.35 17.19 8.32
N ILE A 57 22.29 17.48 7.56
CA ILE A 57 21.87 16.66 6.40
C ILE A 57 22.98 16.65 5.33
N MET A 58 23.59 17.80 5.04
CA MET A 58 24.64 17.91 4.03
C MET A 58 25.96 17.29 4.52
N ASP A 59 26.39 17.61 5.73
CA ASP A 59 27.67 17.15 6.27
C ASP A 59 27.73 15.65 6.50
N SER A 60 26.58 15.01 6.81
CA SER A 60 26.48 13.58 7.11
C SER A 60 26.02 12.73 5.93
N SER A 61 25.84 13.31 4.73
CA SER A 61 25.37 12.60 3.53
C SER A 61 24.08 11.79 3.78
N ILE A 62 23.15 12.35 4.56
CA ILE A 62 21.89 11.70 4.93
C ILE A 62 21.02 11.49 3.67
N THR A 63 20.50 10.30 3.52
CA THR A 63 19.60 9.97 2.41
C THR A 63 18.25 10.66 2.56
N PHE A 64 17.54 10.81 1.44
CA PHE A 64 16.18 11.36 1.44
C PHE A 64 15.25 10.64 2.43
N PHE A 65 15.34 9.30 2.50
CA PHE A 65 14.45 8.53 3.38
C PHE A 65 14.83 8.68 4.86
N GLU A 66 16.11 8.76 5.20
CA GLU A 66 16.57 9.04 6.56
C GLU A 66 16.14 10.43 7.03
N ALA A 67 16.31 11.46 6.19
CA ALA A 67 15.82 12.81 6.50
C ALA A 67 14.30 12.86 6.70
N THR A 68 13.54 12.16 5.84
CA THR A 68 12.07 12.09 5.95
C THR A 68 11.65 11.35 7.23
N THR A 69 12.35 10.29 7.60
CA THR A 69 12.10 9.54 8.85
C THR A 69 12.35 10.42 10.07
N ALA A 70 13.48 11.16 10.10
CA ALA A 70 13.78 12.09 11.17
C ALA A 70 12.75 13.22 11.28
N LEU A 71 12.30 13.79 10.15
CA LEU A 71 11.22 14.77 10.10
C LEU A 71 9.93 14.19 10.71
N ALA A 72 9.54 12.97 10.34
CA ALA A 72 8.32 12.34 10.87
C ALA A 72 8.38 12.18 12.39
N PHE A 73 9.49 11.68 12.92
CA PHE A 73 9.65 11.47 14.35
C PHE A 73 9.66 12.80 15.11
N THR A 74 10.38 13.82 14.61
CA THR A 74 10.41 15.16 15.21
C THR A 74 9.02 15.81 15.20
N TYR A 75 8.27 15.67 14.10
CA TYR A 75 6.93 16.22 13.99
C TYR A 75 5.95 15.54 14.94
N PHE A 76 6.00 14.22 15.09
CA PHE A 76 5.16 13.48 16.03
C PHE A 76 5.48 13.81 17.49
N GLU A 77 6.76 13.93 17.84
CA GLU A 77 7.19 14.33 19.17
C GLU A 77 6.71 15.74 19.52
N ARG A 78 6.94 16.72 18.65
CA ARG A 78 6.51 18.11 18.88
C ARG A 78 5.00 18.26 19.05
N ASN A 79 4.23 17.42 18.38
CA ASN A 79 2.77 17.44 18.46
C ASN A 79 2.22 16.50 19.53
N ASN A 80 3.06 15.83 20.35
CA ASN A 80 2.64 14.95 21.44
C ASN A 80 1.62 13.90 21.01
N VAL A 81 1.87 13.18 19.90
CA VAL A 81 0.97 12.12 19.46
C VAL A 81 0.92 10.99 20.50
N ASP A 82 -0.28 10.46 20.78
CA ASP A 82 -0.46 9.33 21.70
C ASP A 82 0.14 8.05 21.14
N VAL A 83 0.04 7.88 19.81
CA VAL A 83 0.50 6.70 19.07
C VAL A 83 1.09 7.11 17.73
N ALA A 84 2.29 6.60 17.43
CA ALA A 84 2.90 6.69 16.11
C ALA A 84 2.83 5.34 15.40
N ILE A 85 2.23 5.31 14.20
CA ILE A 85 2.17 4.15 13.32
C ILE A 85 3.15 4.37 12.19
N ILE A 86 4.18 3.51 12.13
CA ILE A 86 5.34 3.70 11.28
C ILE A 86 5.40 2.58 10.24
N GLU A 87 5.27 2.93 8.97
CA GLU A 87 5.52 2.00 7.86
C GLU A 87 7.00 2.00 7.50
N THR A 88 7.63 0.82 7.44
CA THR A 88 8.99 0.66 6.91
C THR A 88 9.02 0.98 5.41
N GLY A 89 10.05 1.67 4.93
CA GLY A 89 10.23 1.97 3.51
C GLY A 89 10.58 0.71 2.72
N LEU A 90 11.76 0.15 2.96
CA LEU A 90 12.28 -1.01 2.25
C LEU A 90 12.89 -2.03 3.21
N GLY A 91 12.56 -3.32 3.02
CA GLY A 91 13.06 -4.38 3.90
C GLY A 91 12.57 -4.25 5.33
N GLY A 92 13.45 -4.03 6.27
CA GLY A 92 13.18 -3.85 7.70
C GLY A 92 14.47 -3.71 8.52
N ARG A 93 15.40 -4.65 8.38
CA ARG A 93 16.64 -4.71 9.19
C ARG A 93 17.47 -3.43 9.14
N LEU A 94 17.68 -2.89 7.96
CA LEU A 94 18.47 -1.68 7.70
C LEU A 94 17.61 -0.46 7.36
N ASP A 95 16.28 -0.56 7.53
CA ASP A 95 15.38 0.56 7.29
C ASP A 95 15.60 1.67 8.32
N SER A 96 15.60 2.93 7.91
CA SER A 96 15.84 4.06 8.83
C SER A 96 14.80 4.16 9.94
N THR A 97 13.59 3.61 9.72
CA THR A 97 12.56 3.55 10.76
C THR A 97 12.88 2.55 11.87
N ASN A 98 13.84 1.63 11.66
CA ASN A 98 14.13 0.54 12.60
C ASN A 98 14.92 0.96 13.84
N VAL A 99 15.16 2.25 14.03
CA VAL A 99 15.82 2.82 15.22
C VAL A 99 14.90 2.87 16.44
N ILE A 100 13.59 2.73 16.26
CA ILE A 100 12.60 2.80 17.34
C ILE A 100 12.47 1.49 18.13
N ARG A 101 11.87 1.58 19.33
CA ARG A 101 11.37 0.44 20.10
C ARG A 101 9.85 0.44 20.08
N PRO A 102 9.23 -0.29 19.15
CA PRO A 102 7.78 -0.29 19.01
C PRO A 102 7.13 -1.11 20.12
N ILE A 103 5.86 -0.82 20.42
CA ILE A 103 5.02 -1.66 21.30
C ILE A 103 4.51 -2.91 20.59
N GLN A 104 4.47 -2.88 19.25
CA GLN A 104 4.03 -3.98 18.39
C GLN A 104 4.77 -3.92 17.05
N THR A 105 5.16 -5.07 16.51
CA THR A 105 5.62 -5.20 15.13
C THR A 105 4.61 -6.01 14.31
N ILE A 106 4.41 -5.62 13.05
CA ILE A 106 3.47 -6.28 12.14
C ILE A 106 4.20 -6.65 10.85
N ILE A 107 4.19 -7.92 10.51
CA ILE A 107 4.63 -8.42 9.19
C ILE A 107 3.38 -8.71 8.36
N THR A 108 3.13 -7.88 7.37
CA THR A 108 2.06 -8.10 6.38
C THR A 108 2.44 -9.21 5.41
N GLU A 109 1.61 -9.50 4.42
CA GLU A 109 1.92 -10.49 3.38
C GLU A 109 3.28 -10.18 2.75
N ILE A 110 4.13 -11.23 2.62
CA ILE A 110 5.45 -11.15 1.97
C ILE A 110 5.36 -11.81 0.62
N ASP A 111 5.94 -11.15 -0.37
CA ASP A 111 6.03 -11.61 -1.74
C ASP A 111 7.34 -11.12 -2.39
N TYR A 112 7.63 -11.60 -3.58
CA TYR A 112 8.78 -11.17 -4.36
C TYR A 112 8.61 -9.71 -4.79
N ASP A 113 9.46 -8.87 -4.26
CA ASP A 113 9.60 -7.46 -4.63
C ASP A 113 10.98 -6.98 -4.22
N HIS A 114 11.56 -6.03 -4.98
CA HIS A 114 12.90 -5.49 -4.75
C HIS A 114 14.00 -6.57 -4.58
N THR A 115 13.93 -7.64 -5.37
CA THR A 115 14.83 -8.80 -5.26
C THR A 115 16.30 -8.43 -5.41
N HIS A 116 16.62 -7.42 -6.23
CA HIS A 116 17.96 -6.89 -6.43
C HIS A 116 18.57 -6.24 -5.16
N ILE A 117 17.75 -5.90 -4.14
CA ILE A 117 18.22 -5.32 -2.88
C ILE A 117 18.02 -6.30 -1.72
N LEU A 118 16.85 -6.95 -1.64
CA LEU A 118 16.45 -7.77 -0.51
C LEU A 118 16.87 -9.23 -0.64
N GLY A 119 17.35 -9.65 -1.82
CA GLY A 119 17.75 -11.01 -2.12
C GLY A 119 16.77 -11.73 -3.05
N GLU A 120 17.29 -12.74 -3.74
CA GLU A 120 16.57 -13.43 -4.83
C GLU A 120 15.58 -14.50 -4.33
N SER A 121 15.63 -14.89 -3.06
CA SER A 121 14.71 -15.87 -2.48
C SER A 121 13.69 -15.22 -1.53
N ILE A 122 12.53 -15.86 -1.41
CA ILE A 122 11.46 -15.38 -0.53
C ILE A 122 11.89 -15.40 0.95
N GLU A 123 12.77 -16.31 1.32
CA GLU A 123 13.32 -16.44 2.66
C GLU A 123 14.24 -15.27 3.00
N LEU A 124 15.09 -14.83 2.06
CA LEU A 124 15.95 -13.67 2.23
C LEU A 124 15.11 -12.41 2.44
N ILE A 125 14.09 -12.21 1.58
CA ILE A 125 13.16 -11.09 1.70
C ILE A 125 12.45 -11.13 3.06
N ALA A 126 11.99 -12.31 3.49
CA ALA A 126 11.35 -12.48 4.79
C ALA A 126 12.30 -12.16 5.95
N SER A 127 13.55 -12.61 5.88
CA SER A 127 14.56 -12.35 6.90
C SER A 127 14.85 -10.85 7.05
N GLU A 128 15.03 -10.12 5.92
CA GLU A 128 15.23 -8.67 5.93
C GLU A 128 14.05 -7.93 6.58
N LYS A 129 12.81 -8.35 6.26
CA LYS A 129 11.60 -7.75 6.87
C LYS A 129 11.47 -8.07 8.35
N CYS A 130 11.81 -9.27 8.78
CA CYS A 130 11.81 -9.67 10.19
C CYS A 130 12.88 -8.96 11.03
N GLY A 131 13.82 -8.26 10.41
CA GLY A 131 14.80 -7.42 11.10
C GLY A 131 14.19 -6.30 11.96
N ILE A 132 12.89 -6.02 11.85
CA ILE A 132 12.18 -5.09 12.74
C ILE A 132 11.82 -5.70 14.11
N PHE A 133 11.93 -7.02 14.28
CA PHE A 133 11.61 -7.65 15.54
C PHE A 133 12.55 -7.19 16.65
N LYS A 134 11.99 -6.93 17.83
CA LYS A 134 12.73 -6.49 19.01
C LYS A 134 12.44 -7.43 20.17
N LYS A 135 13.42 -7.57 21.04
CA LYS A 135 13.29 -8.41 22.27
C LYS A 135 12.07 -7.97 23.08
N ASN A 136 11.25 -8.94 23.47
CA ASN A 136 10.02 -8.76 24.26
C ASN A 136 8.95 -7.86 23.61
N THR A 137 9.10 -7.49 22.34
CA THR A 137 8.07 -6.77 21.59
C THR A 137 7.21 -7.79 20.84
N PRO A 138 5.89 -7.81 21.02
CA PRO A 138 5.01 -8.71 20.27
C PRO A 138 5.10 -8.50 18.78
N ALA A 139 5.06 -9.59 18.04
CA ALA A 139 5.00 -9.60 16.57
C ALA A 139 3.68 -10.25 16.09
N LEU A 140 3.12 -9.70 15.03
CA LEU A 140 1.86 -10.18 14.45
C LEU A 140 2.04 -10.41 12.95
N THR A 141 1.49 -11.50 12.41
CA THR A 141 1.47 -11.75 10.97
C THR A 141 0.27 -12.55 10.53
N SER A 142 -0.16 -12.32 9.27
CA SER A 142 -1.18 -13.13 8.58
C SER A 142 -0.60 -13.94 7.42
N ASN A 143 0.73 -14.05 7.32
CA ASN A 143 1.37 -14.86 6.28
C ASN A 143 0.93 -16.33 6.39
N SER A 144 0.74 -16.98 5.24
CA SER A 144 0.34 -18.39 5.16
C SER A 144 1.30 -19.24 4.31
N ASN A 145 2.22 -18.62 3.57
CA ASN A 145 3.29 -19.34 2.87
C ASN A 145 4.19 -20.03 3.90
N LYS A 146 4.44 -21.33 3.71
CA LYS A 146 5.18 -22.16 4.68
C LYS A 146 6.64 -21.73 4.83
N GLU A 147 7.29 -21.37 3.73
CA GLU A 147 8.70 -20.92 3.69
C GLU A 147 8.82 -19.59 4.44
N VAL A 148 7.98 -18.62 4.11
CA VAL A 148 7.92 -17.32 4.80
C VAL A 148 7.65 -17.50 6.30
N LEU A 149 6.67 -18.33 6.69
CA LEU A 149 6.34 -18.57 8.09
C LEU A 149 7.48 -19.25 8.86
N SER A 150 8.23 -20.13 8.22
CA SER A 150 9.41 -20.76 8.84
C SER A 150 10.44 -19.71 9.25
N VAL A 151 10.74 -18.78 8.32
CA VAL A 151 11.67 -17.65 8.60
C VAL A 151 11.13 -16.73 9.67
N ILE A 152 9.85 -16.32 9.58
CA ILE A 152 9.22 -15.46 10.59
C ILE A 152 9.30 -16.07 11.99
N LYS A 153 8.97 -17.37 12.13
CA LYS A 153 9.05 -18.08 13.42
C LYS A 153 10.48 -18.15 13.94
N TYR A 154 11.43 -18.48 13.06
CA TYR A 154 12.86 -18.50 13.43
C TYR A 154 13.34 -17.13 13.91
N CYS A 155 13.09 -16.08 13.16
CA CYS A 155 13.51 -14.73 13.54
C CYS A 155 12.84 -14.24 14.83
N ALA A 156 11.55 -14.55 15.03
CA ALA A 156 10.84 -14.21 16.26
C ALA A 156 11.44 -14.93 17.47
N HIS A 157 11.77 -16.20 17.34
CA HIS A 157 12.45 -17.00 18.39
C HIS A 157 13.81 -16.39 18.74
N GLU A 158 14.68 -16.17 17.73
CA GLU A 158 16.03 -15.58 17.93
C GLU A 158 15.97 -14.21 18.61
N LYS A 159 14.97 -13.39 18.27
CA LYS A 159 14.77 -12.07 18.89
C LYS A 159 14.00 -12.11 20.20
N GLN A 160 13.54 -13.28 20.64
CA GLN A 160 12.66 -13.43 21.81
C GLN A 160 11.43 -12.49 21.70
N SER A 161 10.86 -12.40 20.52
CA SER A 161 9.67 -11.60 20.18
C SER A 161 8.45 -12.53 20.21
N PRO A 162 7.47 -12.32 21.11
CA PRO A 162 6.27 -13.14 21.15
C PRO A 162 5.51 -13.04 19.81
N LEU A 163 5.33 -14.16 19.10
CA LEU A 163 4.71 -14.16 17.77
C LEU A 163 3.27 -14.65 17.83
N THR A 164 2.36 -13.86 17.30
CA THR A 164 0.95 -14.23 17.07
C THR A 164 0.71 -14.42 15.57
N LEU A 165 0.16 -15.58 15.22
CA LEU A 165 -0.27 -15.89 13.84
C LEU A 165 -1.77 -15.70 13.72
N ILE A 166 -2.21 -14.90 12.76
CA ILE A 166 -3.63 -14.74 12.43
C ILE A 166 -4.12 -15.97 11.66
N ASP A 167 -5.16 -16.59 12.20
CA ASP A 167 -5.84 -17.67 11.50
C ASP A 167 -6.80 -17.10 10.43
N LYS A 168 -6.41 -17.20 9.18
CA LYS A 168 -7.22 -16.73 8.02
C LYS A 168 -8.56 -17.47 7.90
N ASN A 169 -8.67 -18.69 8.43
CA ASN A 169 -9.91 -19.50 8.39
C ASN A 169 -11.02 -18.90 9.26
N LYS A 170 -10.68 -18.04 10.23
CA LYS A 170 -11.65 -17.30 11.04
C LYS A 170 -12.31 -16.12 10.32
N SER A 171 -12.01 -15.93 9.02
CA SER A 171 -12.55 -14.84 8.24
C SER A 171 -13.03 -15.31 6.87
N MET A 172 -14.23 -14.84 6.47
CA MET A 172 -14.85 -15.21 5.18
C MET A 172 -15.47 -13.95 4.55
N ILE A 173 -15.20 -13.72 3.27
CA ILE A 173 -15.87 -12.69 2.48
C ILE A 173 -17.32 -13.15 2.27
N ILE A 174 -18.27 -12.26 2.58
CA ILE A 174 -19.71 -12.51 2.44
C ILE A 174 -20.38 -11.65 1.36
N LYS A 175 -19.75 -10.53 1.00
CA LYS A 175 -20.19 -9.68 -0.12
C LYS A 175 -19.00 -8.92 -0.69
N HIS A 176 -18.90 -8.90 -2.02
CA HIS A 176 -17.88 -8.21 -2.77
C HIS A 176 -18.57 -7.36 -3.84
N THR A 177 -18.40 -6.04 -3.77
CA THR A 177 -19.00 -5.07 -4.70
C THR A 177 -17.96 -4.07 -5.16
N PRO A 178 -18.22 -3.30 -6.22
CA PRO A 178 -17.29 -2.24 -6.64
C PRO A 178 -16.93 -1.25 -5.54
N GLN A 179 -17.87 -0.96 -4.63
CA GLN A 179 -17.71 0.07 -3.59
C GLN A 179 -17.19 -0.47 -2.28
N SER A 180 -17.27 -1.79 -2.04
CA SER A 180 -17.00 -2.33 -0.71
C SER A 180 -16.77 -3.82 -0.69
N ILE A 181 -16.03 -4.25 0.35
CA ILE A 181 -15.95 -5.65 0.75
C ILE A 181 -16.58 -5.81 2.13
N SER A 182 -17.47 -6.81 2.29
CA SER A 182 -18.01 -7.23 3.57
C SER A 182 -17.50 -8.63 3.92
N PHE A 183 -17.07 -8.83 5.15
CA PHE A 183 -16.54 -10.11 5.61
C PHE A 183 -16.92 -10.39 7.06
N LEU A 184 -16.96 -11.65 7.42
CA LEU A 184 -17.06 -12.09 8.81
C LEU A 184 -15.67 -12.25 9.39
N TYR A 185 -15.49 -11.81 10.62
CA TYR A 185 -14.32 -12.10 11.43
C TYR A 185 -14.72 -12.33 12.88
N ASN A 186 -14.42 -13.51 13.43
CA ASN A 186 -14.91 -13.94 14.76
C ASN A 186 -16.41 -13.65 14.92
N GLU A 187 -17.24 -14.10 13.98
CA GLU A 187 -18.70 -13.96 13.92
C GLU A 187 -19.20 -12.50 13.77
N THR A 188 -18.33 -11.52 13.76
CA THR A 188 -18.69 -10.11 13.55
C THR A 188 -18.62 -9.77 12.07
N LYS A 189 -19.69 -9.17 11.53
CA LYS A 189 -19.72 -8.64 10.17
C LYS A 189 -19.01 -7.29 10.12
N LEU A 190 -17.99 -7.19 9.28
CA LEU A 190 -17.19 -5.98 9.04
C LEU A 190 -17.36 -5.52 7.58
N VAL A 191 -17.21 -4.24 7.35
CA VAL A 191 -17.32 -3.61 6.02
C VAL A 191 -16.17 -2.64 5.83
N LEU A 192 -15.49 -2.75 4.70
CA LEU A 192 -14.52 -1.77 4.20
C LEU A 192 -15.09 -1.12 2.95
N PRO A 193 -15.06 0.21 2.81
CA PRO A 193 -15.58 0.93 1.65
C PRO A 193 -14.56 0.97 0.48
N GLN A 194 -13.88 -0.13 0.26
CA GLN A 194 -12.96 -0.38 -0.87
C GLN A 194 -13.05 -1.85 -1.27
N ALA A 195 -12.95 -2.12 -2.57
CA ALA A 195 -13.25 -3.43 -3.13
C ALA A 195 -12.11 -4.47 -3.01
N GLY A 196 -10.87 -4.09 -2.74
CA GLY A 196 -9.75 -5.03 -2.74
C GLY A 196 -9.88 -6.14 -1.69
N SER A 197 -9.99 -7.40 -2.10
CA SER A 197 -10.15 -8.56 -1.21
C SER A 197 -9.01 -8.73 -0.20
N TYR A 198 -7.81 -8.33 -0.59
CA TYR A 198 -6.61 -8.33 0.25
C TYR A 198 -6.72 -7.37 1.45
N GLN A 199 -7.59 -6.37 1.39
CA GLN A 199 -7.84 -5.44 2.49
C GLN A 199 -8.46 -6.12 3.72
N LYS A 200 -9.15 -7.23 3.53
CA LYS A 200 -9.64 -8.06 4.64
C LYS A 200 -8.50 -8.46 5.59
N ASN A 201 -7.41 -8.98 5.06
CA ASN A 201 -6.27 -9.41 5.87
C ASN A 201 -5.55 -8.21 6.52
N ASN A 202 -5.43 -7.09 5.79
CA ASN A 202 -4.89 -5.86 6.33
C ASN A 202 -5.72 -5.32 7.50
N ALA A 203 -7.05 -5.37 7.38
CA ALA A 203 -7.96 -4.95 8.44
C ALA A 203 -7.86 -5.86 9.67
N ILE A 204 -7.79 -7.17 9.49
CA ILE A 204 -7.65 -8.12 10.60
C ILE A 204 -6.37 -7.87 11.39
N LEU A 205 -5.23 -7.62 10.72
CA LEU A 205 -3.97 -7.26 11.38
C LEU A 205 -4.12 -5.98 12.21
N ALA A 206 -4.78 -4.96 11.66
CA ALA A 206 -5.04 -3.70 12.36
C ALA A 206 -5.98 -3.90 13.57
N ILE A 207 -7.05 -4.67 13.41
CA ILE A 207 -8.01 -5.00 14.47
C ILE A 207 -7.33 -5.73 15.64
N GLU A 208 -6.55 -6.77 15.34
CA GLU A 208 -5.89 -7.53 16.41
C GLU A 208 -4.82 -6.71 17.12
N THR A 209 -4.13 -5.83 16.42
CA THR A 209 -3.21 -4.86 17.04
C THR A 209 -3.97 -3.88 17.95
N CYS A 210 -5.11 -3.33 17.49
CA CYS A 210 -5.96 -2.46 18.29
C CYS A 210 -6.46 -3.17 19.56
N LYS A 211 -7.00 -4.37 19.44
CA LYS A 211 -7.49 -5.16 20.59
C LYS A 211 -6.41 -5.47 21.61
N ALA A 212 -5.17 -5.74 21.15
CA ALA A 212 -4.05 -6.06 22.03
C ALA A 212 -3.59 -4.85 22.88
N HIS A 213 -3.62 -3.65 22.32
CA HIS A 213 -3.03 -2.47 22.95
C HIS A 213 -4.06 -1.42 23.40
N PHE A 214 -5.27 -1.45 22.84
CA PHE A 214 -6.38 -0.53 23.15
C PHE A 214 -7.66 -1.29 23.50
N PRO A 215 -7.66 -2.09 24.57
CA PRO A 215 -8.77 -3.00 24.90
C PRO A 215 -10.08 -2.30 25.27
N LYS A 216 -10.06 -0.98 25.48
CA LYS A 216 -11.26 -0.18 25.69
C LYS A 216 -12.04 0.07 24.39
N ILE A 217 -11.41 -0.03 23.23
CA ILE A 217 -12.05 0.11 21.93
C ILE A 217 -12.78 -1.20 21.61
N ASN A 218 -14.08 -1.17 21.59
CA ASN A 218 -14.91 -2.36 21.34
C ASN A 218 -15.15 -2.61 19.84
N MET A 219 -15.71 -3.78 19.51
CA MET A 219 -15.91 -4.17 18.11
C MET A 219 -16.93 -3.29 17.34
N LEU A 220 -17.88 -2.65 18.02
CA LEU A 220 -18.83 -1.74 17.35
C LEU A 220 -18.14 -0.44 16.95
N GLU A 221 -17.26 0.07 17.79
CA GLU A 221 -16.42 1.25 17.50
C GLU A 221 -15.45 0.96 16.34
N ILE A 222 -14.81 -0.21 16.36
CA ILE A 222 -13.97 -0.68 15.23
C ILE A 222 -14.78 -0.76 13.94
N GLN A 223 -15.96 -1.38 13.96
CA GLN A 223 -16.84 -1.49 12.80
C GLN A 223 -17.26 -0.12 12.26
N SER A 224 -17.54 0.84 13.13
CA SER A 224 -17.88 2.22 12.76
C SER A 224 -16.71 2.91 12.09
N SER A 225 -15.51 2.76 12.64
CA SER A 225 -14.26 3.34 12.11
C SER A 225 -13.91 2.78 10.72
N LEU A 226 -14.03 1.46 10.55
CA LEU A 226 -13.73 0.80 9.27
C LEU A 226 -14.61 1.30 8.12
N LYS A 227 -15.88 1.64 8.37
CA LYS A 227 -16.80 2.18 7.35
C LYS A 227 -16.38 3.56 6.82
N LYS A 228 -15.55 4.28 7.57
CA LYS A 228 -15.06 5.62 7.21
C LYS A 228 -13.67 5.57 6.59
N TRP A 229 -13.03 4.40 6.57
CA TRP A 229 -11.68 4.25 6.06
C TRP A 229 -11.64 4.31 4.54
N ILE A 230 -10.74 5.11 3.99
CA ILE A 230 -10.42 5.19 2.56
C ILE A 230 -8.90 5.25 2.42
N TRP A 231 -8.36 4.47 1.48
CA TRP A 231 -6.94 4.52 1.16
C TRP A 231 -6.75 4.68 -0.35
N PRO A 232 -6.31 5.84 -0.80
CA PRO A 232 -6.18 6.14 -2.23
C PRO A 232 -5.21 5.20 -2.97
N GLY A 233 -5.47 4.98 -4.26
CA GLY A 233 -4.65 4.12 -5.11
C GLY A 233 -4.75 2.62 -4.77
N ARG A 234 -5.84 2.17 -4.16
CA ARG A 234 -6.12 0.76 -3.87
C ARG A 234 -7.55 0.41 -4.27
N MET A 235 -7.72 -0.08 -5.50
CA MET A 235 -9.03 -0.28 -6.13
C MET A 235 -9.94 0.93 -5.94
N GLN A 236 -9.37 2.11 -6.10
CA GLN A 236 -10.07 3.39 -5.94
C GLN A 236 -10.99 3.62 -7.13
N ILE A 237 -12.26 3.92 -6.88
CA ILE A 237 -13.20 4.29 -7.94
C ILE A 237 -12.88 5.73 -8.39
N MET A 238 -12.62 5.91 -9.69
CA MET A 238 -12.36 7.20 -10.32
C MET A 238 -13.59 7.72 -11.09
N ALA A 239 -14.32 6.82 -11.71
CA ALA A 239 -15.59 7.08 -12.39
C ALA A 239 -16.43 5.79 -12.42
N GLU A 240 -17.59 5.79 -13.05
CA GLU A 240 -18.39 4.58 -13.22
C GLU A 240 -17.55 3.47 -13.87
N ASN A 241 -17.43 2.32 -13.19
CA ASN A 241 -16.65 1.14 -13.57
C ASN A 241 -15.16 1.38 -13.90
N ILE A 242 -14.61 2.55 -13.59
CA ILE A 242 -13.17 2.87 -13.77
C ILE A 242 -12.49 2.90 -12.40
N PHE A 243 -11.47 2.06 -12.24
CA PHE A 243 -10.70 1.90 -11.00
C PHE A 243 -9.27 2.40 -11.20
N TYR A 244 -8.65 2.81 -10.09
CA TYR A 244 -7.22 3.05 -10.00
C TYR A 244 -6.60 2.19 -8.92
N ASP A 245 -5.51 1.48 -9.26
CA ASP A 245 -4.71 0.71 -8.29
C ASP A 245 -3.22 0.85 -8.61
N VAL A 246 -2.40 0.99 -7.58
CA VAL A 246 -0.94 1.08 -7.75
C VAL A 246 -0.25 -0.29 -7.85
N ALA A 247 -0.98 -1.37 -8.10
CA ALA A 247 -0.43 -2.70 -8.35
C ALA A 247 0.58 -2.65 -9.50
N HIS A 248 1.81 -3.13 -9.25
CA HIS A 248 2.93 -2.99 -10.20
C HIS A 248 3.82 -4.24 -10.28
N ASN A 249 3.48 -5.31 -9.57
CA ASN A 249 4.12 -6.61 -9.69
C ASN A 249 3.11 -7.70 -10.02
N ALA A 250 3.58 -8.84 -10.52
CA ALA A 250 2.71 -9.89 -11.05
C ALA A 250 1.62 -10.32 -10.05
N ASN A 251 1.97 -10.57 -8.79
CA ASN A 251 0.99 -11.03 -7.80
C ASN A 251 -0.04 -9.97 -7.42
N ALA A 252 0.35 -8.70 -7.34
CA ALA A 252 -0.59 -7.61 -7.06
C ALA A 252 -1.56 -7.42 -8.23
N ILE A 253 -1.07 -7.49 -9.47
CA ILE A 253 -1.89 -7.37 -10.69
C ILE A 253 -2.82 -8.58 -10.84
N GLU A 254 -2.35 -9.79 -10.54
CA GLU A 254 -3.18 -11.00 -10.53
C GLU A 254 -4.34 -10.88 -9.52
N LYS A 255 -4.07 -10.41 -8.30
CA LYS A 255 -5.13 -10.18 -7.31
C LYS A 255 -6.10 -9.10 -7.74
N LEU A 256 -5.60 -8.03 -8.37
CA LEU A 256 -6.43 -6.95 -8.90
C LEU A 256 -7.38 -7.46 -9.99
N SER A 257 -6.88 -8.20 -10.98
CA SER A 257 -7.70 -8.76 -12.06
C SER A 257 -8.74 -9.75 -11.53
N GLN A 258 -8.34 -10.64 -10.60
CA GLN A 258 -9.24 -11.60 -9.95
C GLN A 258 -10.34 -10.92 -9.15
N ASP A 259 -10.02 -9.86 -8.39
CA ASP A 259 -11.01 -9.08 -7.64
C ASP A 259 -12.02 -8.41 -8.59
N LEU A 260 -11.56 -7.78 -9.67
CA LEU A 260 -12.42 -7.18 -10.67
C LEU A 260 -13.29 -8.24 -11.38
N TYR A 261 -12.70 -9.37 -11.75
CA TYR A 261 -13.46 -10.48 -12.34
C TYR A 261 -14.52 -11.03 -11.37
N SER A 262 -14.18 -11.18 -10.10
CA SER A 262 -15.12 -11.65 -9.06
C SER A 262 -16.33 -10.72 -8.90
N ILE A 263 -16.14 -9.40 -9.09
CA ILE A 263 -17.20 -8.41 -8.96
C ILE A 263 -18.08 -8.33 -10.21
N TYR A 264 -17.48 -8.36 -11.40
CA TYR A 264 -18.18 -8.07 -12.66
C TYR A 264 -18.47 -9.31 -13.52
N ASN A 265 -17.85 -10.45 -13.19
CA ASN A 265 -17.82 -11.67 -14.00
C ASN A 265 -17.33 -11.43 -15.45
N LYS A 266 -16.41 -10.47 -15.60
CA LYS A 266 -15.76 -10.07 -16.84
C LYS A 266 -14.31 -9.72 -16.58
N LYS A 267 -13.43 -9.99 -17.56
CA LYS A 267 -12.05 -9.53 -17.53
C LYS A 267 -12.01 -8.01 -17.57
N PRO A 268 -11.05 -7.36 -16.87
CA PRO A 268 -10.91 -5.90 -16.97
C PRO A 268 -10.33 -5.46 -18.32
N ILE A 269 -10.69 -4.26 -18.77
CA ILE A 269 -9.87 -3.48 -19.70
C ILE A 269 -8.86 -2.69 -18.88
N GLY A 270 -7.58 -2.75 -19.26
CA GLY A 270 -6.48 -2.14 -18.52
C GLY A 270 -5.85 -0.95 -19.23
N LEU A 271 -5.47 0.08 -18.46
CA LEU A 271 -4.49 1.09 -18.86
C LEU A 271 -3.27 0.93 -17.95
N LEU A 272 -2.15 0.46 -18.52
CA LEU A 272 -0.92 0.15 -17.79
C LEU A 272 0.12 1.26 -17.96
N ILE A 273 0.65 1.72 -16.83
CA ILE A 273 1.85 2.56 -16.75
C ILE A 273 2.84 1.85 -15.85
N LEU A 274 3.91 1.29 -16.40
CA LEU A 274 4.80 0.38 -15.69
C LEU A 274 6.21 0.95 -15.55
N LYS A 275 6.86 0.69 -14.42
CA LYS A 275 8.28 0.98 -14.22
C LYS A 275 9.14 -0.03 -15.00
N ASN A 276 10.30 0.44 -15.51
CA ASN A 276 11.24 -0.36 -16.29
C ASN A 276 11.69 -1.63 -15.57
N ASP A 277 11.92 -1.56 -14.25
CA ASP A 277 12.41 -2.66 -13.42
C ASP A 277 11.34 -3.71 -13.07
N LYS A 278 10.09 -3.51 -13.48
CA LYS A 278 8.96 -4.39 -13.13
C LYS A 278 8.52 -5.32 -14.25
N LEU A 279 9.03 -5.12 -15.47
CA LEU A 279 8.70 -5.97 -16.61
C LEU A 279 9.38 -7.34 -16.46
N THR A 280 8.57 -8.39 -16.39
CA THR A 280 9.02 -9.79 -16.30
C THR A 280 8.18 -10.67 -17.20
N ASP A 281 8.69 -11.82 -17.65
CA ASP A 281 7.94 -12.78 -18.47
C ASP A 281 6.65 -13.26 -17.78
N LYS A 282 6.72 -13.46 -16.46
CA LYS A 282 5.54 -13.80 -15.67
C LYS A 282 4.47 -12.72 -15.74
N LEU A 283 4.88 -11.44 -15.64
CA LEU A 283 3.95 -10.33 -15.75
C LEU A 283 3.33 -10.24 -17.15
N LEU A 284 4.14 -10.37 -18.19
CA LEU A 284 3.66 -10.35 -19.58
C LEU A 284 2.61 -11.43 -19.86
N THR A 285 2.90 -12.67 -19.42
CA THR A 285 1.95 -13.79 -19.53
C THR A 285 0.63 -13.48 -18.81
N LEU A 286 0.71 -12.88 -17.64
CA LEU A 286 -0.45 -12.51 -16.84
C LEU A 286 -1.28 -11.41 -17.52
N LEU A 287 -0.62 -10.36 -18.03
CA LEU A 287 -1.29 -9.27 -18.74
C LEU A 287 -2.08 -9.78 -19.94
N TYR A 288 -1.51 -10.73 -20.68
CA TYR A 288 -2.18 -11.36 -21.82
C TYR A 288 -3.40 -12.19 -21.41
N ASN A 289 -3.32 -12.92 -20.30
CA ASN A 289 -4.36 -13.85 -19.91
C ASN A 289 -5.50 -13.21 -19.11
N GLU A 290 -5.23 -12.19 -18.32
CA GLU A 290 -6.16 -11.68 -17.33
C GLU A 290 -6.94 -10.44 -17.78
N PHE A 291 -6.53 -9.80 -18.88
CA PHE A 291 -7.19 -8.60 -19.40
C PHE A 291 -7.93 -8.90 -20.71
N GLU A 292 -9.09 -8.25 -20.90
CA GLU A 292 -9.87 -8.32 -22.16
C GLU A 292 -9.15 -7.50 -23.24
N GLU A 293 -8.70 -6.29 -22.87
CA GLU A 293 -7.92 -5.39 -23.69
C GLU A 293 -6.93 -4.66 -22.78
N LEU A 294 -5.73 -4.41 -23.29
CA LEU A 294 -4.71 -3.66 -22.57
C LEU A 294 -4.16 -2.52 -23.42
N ILE A 295 -4.26 -1.31 -22.88
CA ILE A 295 -3.61 -0.10 -23.38
C ILE A 295 -2.35 0.11 -22.53
N ILE A 296 -1.23 0.36 -23.18
CA ILE A 296 0.01 0.76 -22.51
C ILE A 296 0.26 2.24 -22.80
N SER A 297 0.62 3.00 -21.79
CA SER A 297 1.00 4.40 -21.95
C SER A 297 2.24 4.73 -21.11
N THR A 298 2.78 5.91 -21.34
CA THR A 298 3.95 6.43 -20.66
C THR A 298 3.67 7.81 -20.03
N ILE A 299 4.56 8.22 -19.14
CA ILE A 299 4.64 9.58 -18.61
C ILE A 299 6.10 10.03 -18.67
N ASP A 300 6.34 11.33 -18.62
CA ASP A 300 7.69 11.89 -18.60
C ASP A 300 8.41 11.56 -17.27
N SER A 301 8.98 10.37 -17.21
CA SER A 301 9.76 9.87 -16.08
C SER A 301 10.73 8.78 -16.55
N LYS A 302 12.02 8.94 -16.25
CA LYS A 302 13.06 7.96 -16.57
C LYS A 302 12.86 6.57 -15.94
N ASP A 303 12.03 6.48 -14.92
CA ASP A 303 11.75 5.22 -14.20
C ASP A 303 10.61 4.43 -14.85
N ILE A 304 9.88 5.03 -15.79
CA ILE A 304 8.72 4.42 -16.47
C ILE A 304 9.13 3.98 -17.87
N LEU A 305 8.58 2.84 -18.32
CA LEU A 305 8.76 2.34 -19.69
C LEU A 305 8.43 3.45 -20.69
N GLN A 306 9.40 3.76 -21.56
CA GLN A 306 9.25 4.76 -22.61
C GLN A 306 8.82 4.08 -23.92
N LYS A 307 8.45 4.90 -24.90
CA LYS A 307 7.98 4.45 -26.20
C LYS A 307 8.93 3.45 -26.87
N ASP A 308 10.24 3.74 -26.85
CA ASP A 308 11.23 2.89 -27.48
C ASP A 308 11.34 1.52 -26.77
N ASP A 309 11.28 1.49 -25.43
CA ASP A 309 11.26 0.25 -24.65
C ASP A 309 10.07 -0.65 -25.03
N ILE A 310 8.92 -0.02 -25.33
CA ILE A 310 7.68 -0.72 -25.68
C ILE A 310 7.75 -1.22 -27.14
N LEU A 311 8.21 -0.38 -28.05
CA LEU A 311 8.29 -0.69 -29.47
C LEU A 311 9.39 -1.72 -29.80
N ASP A 312 10.46 -1.76 -29.00
CA ASP A 312 11.55 -2.73 -29.17
C ASP A 312 11.21 -4.09 -28.53
N ASN A 313 10.16 -4.20 -27.73
CA ASN A 313 9.73 -5.43 -27.10
C ASN A 313 8.60 -6.12 -27.86
N ASN A 314 8.89 -7.19 -28.59
CA ASN A 314 7.93 -7.95 -29.40
C ASN A 314 6.70 -8.43 -28.60
N GLN A 315 6.83 -8.68 -27.28
CA GLN A 315 5.72 -9.12 -26.44
C GLN A 315 4.81 -7.96 -26.03
N LEU A 316 5.35 -6.73 -25.96
CA LEU A 316 4.57 -5.54 -25.67
C LEU A 316 3.88 -4.98 -26.91
N GLN A 317 4.43 -5.19 -28.11
CA GLN A 317 3.86 -4.75 -29.41
C GLN A 317 2.46 -5.33 -29.69
N GLN A 318 2.08 -6.41 -29.05
CA GLN A 318 0.73 -6.99 -29.18
C GLN A 318 -0.35 -6.16 -28.49
N PHE A 319 0.03 -5.26 -27.57
CA PHE A 319 -0.88 -4.38 -26.88
C PHE A 319 -0.94 -3.01 -27.56
N LYS A 320 -2.07 -2.33 -27.40
CA LYS A 320 -2.22 -0.98 -27.94
C LYS A 320 -1.34 0.00 -27.15
N PHE A 321 -0.52 0.75 -27.86
CA PHE A 321 0.29 1.82 -27.26
C PHE A 321 -0.30 3.19 -27.59
N VAL A 322 -0.41 4.06 -26.56
CA VAL A 322 -0.85 5.46 -26.66
C VAL A 322 0.20 6.32 -25.95
N ASP A 323 0.95 7.13 -26.70
CA ASP A 323 2.11 7.88 -26.22
C ASP A 323 1.71 8.98 -25.21
N ASN A 324 0.57 9.63 -25.42
CA ASN A 324 0.09 10.71 -24.57
C ASN A 324 -0.84 10.18 -23.48
N ILE A 325 -0.48 10.39 -22.21
CA ILE A 325 -1.28 9.88 -21.08
C ILE A 325 -2.69 10.46 -21.02
N THR A 326 -2.90 11.72 -21.41
CA THR A 326 -4.23 12.33 -21.44
C THR A 326 -5.10 11.67 -22.51
N GLU A 327 -4.52 11.37 -23.67
CA GLU A 327 -5.22 10.64 -24.73
C GLU A 327 -5.55 9.22 -24.29
N ALA A 328 -4.64 8.54 -23.62
CA ALA A 328 -4.88 7.20 -23.07
C ALA A 328 -5.99 7.19 -22.00
N LEU A 329 -6.07 8.22 -21.17
CA LEU A 329 -7.15 8.40 -20.19
C LEU A 329 -8.50 8.68 -20.85
N LEU A 330 -8.53 9.50 -21.90
CA LEU A 330 -9.74 9.73 -22.71
C LEU A 330 -10.17 8.45 -23.41
N GLU A 331 -9.22 7.70 -23.93
CA GLU A 331 -9.51 6.45 -24.62
C GLU A 331 -10.14 5.40 -23.69
N ILE A 332 -9.51 5.09 -22.56
CA ILE A 332 -10.07 4.10 -21.62
C ILE A 332 -11.44 4.55 -21.11
N GLN A 333 -11.66 5.85 -20.95
CA GLN A 333 -12.97 6.39 -20.56
C GLN A 333 -14.02 6.17 -21.64
N SER A 334 -13.67 6.36 -22.92
CA SER A 334 -14.58 6.31 -24.05
C SER A 334 -14.97 4.90 -24.50
N ILE A 335 -14.23 3.86 -24.12
CA ILE A 335 -14.53 2.48 -24.48
C ILE A 335 -15.92 2.09 -23.94
N ASP A 336 -16.83 1.69 -24.82
CA ASP A 336 -18.13 1.14 -24.44
C ASP A 336 -17.96 -0.31 -23.96
N TYR A 337 -17.87 -0.49 -22.66
CA TYR A 337 -17.68 -1.78 -22.03
C TYR A 337 -18.44 -1.87 -20.71
N ASN A 338 -19.33 -2.83 -20.61
CA ASN A 338 -20.13 -3.04 -19.38
C ASN A 338 -19.41 -3.92 -18.33
N GLY A 339 -18.10 -4.04 -18.40
CA GLY A 339 -17.20 -4.64 -17.43
C GLY A 339 -16.32 -3.60 -16.73
N PRO A 340 -15.39 -4.04 -15.88
CA PRO A 340 -14.49 -3.12 -15.17
C PRO A 340 -13.39 -2.60 -16.09
N LYS A 341 -13.02 -1.36 -15.87
CA LYS A 341 -11.83 -0.71 -16.45
C LYS A 341 -10.87 -0.36 -15.35
N VAL A 342 -9.56 -0.53 -15.53
CA VAL A 342 -8.60 -0.24 -14.48
C VAL A 342 -7.34 0.44 -15.01
N ILE A 343 -6.93 1.49 -14.31
CA ILE A 343 -5.68 2.21 -14.53
C ILE A 343 -4.72 1.74 -13.45
N PHE A 344 -3.55 1.21 -13.83
CA PHE A 344 -2.65 0.54 -12.88
C PHE A 344 -1.19 0.54 -13.33
N GLY A 345 -0.31 -0.01 -12.49
CA GLY A 345 1.11 -0.24 -12.78
C GLY A 345 2.06 0.70 -12.07
N SER A 346 1.62 1.90 -11.66
CA SER A 346 2.47 2.86 -10.96
C SER A 346 1.68 3.86 -10.13
N HIS A 347 2.32 4.35 -9.06
CA HIS A 347 1.82 5.53 -8.33
C HIS A 347 2.20 6.85 -9.02
N TYR A 348 3.16 6.85 -9.93
CA TYR A 348 3.61 8.07 -10.63
C TYR A 348 2.53 8.76 -11.45
N ILE A 349 1.52 8.00 -11.94
CA ILE A 349 0.40 8.56 -12.69
C ILE A 349 -0.63 9.31 -11.81
N ALA A 350 -0.57 9.16 -10.50
CA ALA A 350 -1.63 9.63 -9.61
C ALA A 350 -1.95 11.13 -9.79
N LYS A 351 -0.93 11.96 -10.01
CA LYS A 351 -1.09 13.41 -10.20
C LYS A 351 -1.90 13.74 -11.45
N GLU A 352 -1.56 13.14 -12.58
CA GLU A 352 -2.25 13.30 -13.87
C GLU A 352 -3.67 12.76 -13.79
N LEU A 353 -3.83 11.60 -13.19
CA LEU A 353 -5.10 10.92 -12.99
C LEU A 353 -6.07 11.76 -12.13
N TYR A 354 -5.60 12.29 -11.00
CA TYR A 354 -6.43 13.08 -10.11
C TYR A 354 -6.81 14.42 -10.73
N LYS A 355 -5.91 15.02 -11.52
CA LYS A 355 -6.24 16.21 -12.31
C LYS A 355 -7.29 15.91 -13.39
N PHE A 356 -7.17 14.76 -14.07
CA PHE A 356 -8.09 14.37 -15.16
C PHE A 356 -9.51 14.09 -14.63
N PHE A 357 -9.63 13.40 -13.49
CA PHE A 357 -10.93 13.05 -12.89
C PHE A 357 -11.42 14.08 -11.86
N ASP A 358 -10.78 15.25 -11.74
CA ASP A 358 -11.11 16.30 -10.76
C ASP A 358 -11.20 15.75 -9.31
N PHE A 359 -10.23 14.90 -8.94
CA PHE A 359 -10.16 14.30 -7.62
C PHE A 359 -9.24 15.11 -6.72
N SER A 360 -9.74 15.54 -5.57
CA SER A 360 -8.92 16.20 -4.55
C SER A 360 -8.43 15.21 -3.50
N PHE A 361 -7.11 15.19 -3.29
CA PHE A 361 -6.45 14.31 -2.33
C PHE A 361 -6.50 14.84 -0.88
N ASP A 362 -6.69 16.13 -0.71
CA ASP A 362 -6.58 16.82 0.60
C ASP A 362 -7.88 16.79 1.43
N ASN A 363 -8.93 16.12 0.96
CA ASN A 363 -10.25 16.09 1.61
C ASN A 363 -10.37 15.04 2.72
N GLY A 364 -9.38 14.94 3.60
CA GLY A 364 -9.48 14.13 4.81
C GLY A 364 -9.62 12.63 4.56
N THR A 365 -8.88 12.10 3.62
CA THR A 365 -9.00 10.71 3.12
C THR A 365 -8.45 9.63 4.04
N ILE A 366 -8.00 9.96 5.25
CA ILE A 366 -7.57 8.96 6.23
C ILE A 366 -8.28 9.18 7.56
#